data_09562ab7d8ea20748c318371cf886b1e
#
_entry.id   09562ab7d8ea20748c318371cf886b1e
#
_cell.length_a   1.000
_cell.length_b   1.000
_cell.length_c   1.000
_cell.angle_alpha   90.00
_cell.angle_beta   90.00
_cell.angle_gamma   90.00
#
_symmetry.space_group_name_H-M   'P 1'
#
loop_
_entity.id
_entity.type
_entity.pdbx_description
1 polymer ?
#
loop_
_entity_poly.entity_id
_entity_poly.type
_entity_poly.pdbx_seq_one_letter_code
_entity_poly.pdbx_strand_id
1 'polypeptide(L)'
;VILRTEMKTEPTTYNLLNSISDPEDLRKLSVDQLPEICKELRQDIIKEVSCNPGHFAASLGTVELTVALHYVFNTPYDRIVWDVGHQAYGHKILTGRRETFSTNRKFKGIRPFPSPDESDYDTFTCGHASNSISAALGMAVAAEEKGEKDRHVVAVIGDGSMSGGLAF
;
A
#
# COMPACT_ATOMS: atom_id res chain seq x y z
N VAL A 1 -11.44 23.35 26.44
CA VAL A 1 -12.55 23.17 25.43
C VAL A 1 -11.88 23.19 24.08
N ILE A 2 -11.70 22.03 23.46
CA ILE A 2 -11.18 21.93 22.09
C ILE A 2 -12.39 22.03 21.17
N LEU A 3 -12.53 23.16 20.50
CA LEU A 3 -13.51 23.33 19.43
C LEU A 3 -13.11 22.39 18.27
N ARG A 4 -13.81 21.26 18.13
CA ARG A 4 -13.80 20.49 16.89
C ARG A 4 -14.52 21.32 15.83
N THR A 5 -13.76 22.05 15.03
CA THR A 5 -14.28 22.62 13.80
C THR A 5 -14.52 21.43 12.87
N GLU A 6 -15.77 21.10 12.61
CA GLU A 6 -16.12 20.16 11.55
C GLU A 6 -15.69 20.81 10.23
N MET A 7 -14.54 20.42 9.72
CA MET A 7 -14.16 20.77 8.37
C MET A 7 -15.10 20.00 7.44
N LYS A 8 -16.07 20.72 6.88
CA LYS A 8 -16.83 20.22 5.73
C LYS A 8 -15.86 20.05 4.59
N THR A 9 -15.36 18.85 4.41
CA THR A 9 -14.60 18.50 3.22
C THR A 9 -15.59 18.44 2.05
N GLU A 10 -15.46 19.37 1.11
CA GLU A 10 -16.14 19.26 -0.18
C GLU A 10 -15.80 17.91 -0.81
N PRO A 11 -16.71 17.29 -1.56
CA PRO A 11 -16.42 16.04 -2.25
C PRO A 11 -15.27 16.27 -3.22
N THR A 12 -14.09 15.76 -2.91
CA THR A 12 -12.93 15.84 -3.78
C THR A 12 -13.21 14.92 -4.96
N THR A 13 -13.45 15.49 -6.13
CA THR A 13 -13.63 14.72 -7.36
C THR A 13 -12.25 14.41 -7.92
N TYR A 14 -11.87 13.14 -7.90
CA TYR A 14 -10.65 12.67 -8.54
C TYR A 14 -10.95 12.31 -9.99
N ASN A 15 -10.07 12.68 -10.91
CA ASN A 15 -10.26 12.43 -12.35
C ASN A 15 -9.85 11.00 -12.72
N LEU A 16 -8.71 10.54 -12.23
CA LEU A 16 -8.14 9.24 -12.58
C LEU A 16 -8.33 8.20 -11.47
N LEU A 17 -8.10 8.57 -10.21
CA LEU A 17 -8.18 7.62 -9.08
C LEU A 17 -9.58 7.00 -8.93
N ASN A 18 -10.64 7.70 -9.36
CA ASN A 18 -11.99 7.15 -9.36
C ASN A 18 -12.19 5.98 -10.35
N SER A 19 -11.35 5.88 -11.37
CA SER A 19 -11.39 4.79 -12.36
C SER A 19 -10.51 3.59 -11.97
N ILE A 20 -9.76 3.69 -10.87
CA ILE A 20 -8.86 2.64 -10.40
C ILE A 20 -9.56 1.83 -9.31
N SER A 21 -9.95 0.61 -9.63
CA SER A 21 -10.47 -0.36 -8.67
C SER A 21 -9.37 -1.30 -8.16
N ASP A 22 -8.41 -1.61 -9.02
CA ASP A 22 -7.29 -2.49 -8.72
C ASP A 22 -6.04 -2.12 -9.55
N PRO A 23 -4.88 -2.77 -9.31
CA PRO A 23 -3.66 -2.51 -10.06
C PRO A 23 -3.74 -2.80 -11.57
N GLU A 24 -4.66 -3.62 -12.02
CA GLU A 24 -4.86 -3.85 -13.46
C GLU A 24 -5.37 -2.59 -14.15
N ASP A 25 -6.28 -1.85 -13.53
CA ASP A 25 -6.75 -0.57 -14.04
C ASP A 25 -5.63 0.47 -14.08
N LEU A 26 -4.78 0.51 -13.03
CA LEU A 26 -3.63 1.39 -13.00
C LEU A 26 -2.67 1.14 -14.18
N ARG A 27 -2.43 -0.12 -14.53
CA ARG A 27 -1.55 -0.51 -15.65
C ARG A 27 -2.10 -0.14 -17.04
N LYS A 28 -3.39 0.18 -17.17
CA LYS A 28 -4.00 0.68 -18.41
C LYS A 28 -3.69 2.15 -18.68
N LEU A 29 -3.23 2.90 -17.68
CA LEU A 29 -2.87 4.30 -17.83
C LEU A 29 -1.55 4.47 -18.58
N SER A 30 -1.40 5.61 -19.27
CA SER A 30 -0.09 5.99 -19.80
C SER A 30 0.85 6.48 -18.69
N VAL A 31 2.15 6.37 -18.92
CA VAL A 31 3.17 6.84 -17.97
C VAL A 31 2.99 8.32 -17.60
N ASP A 32 2.57 9.14 -18.56
CA ASP A 32 2.34 10.58 -18.35
C ASP A 32 1.17 10.89 -17.40
N GLN A 33 0.29 9.92 -17.15
CA GLN A 33 -0.82 10.06 -16.20
C GLN A 33 -0.43 9.68 -14.76
N LEU A 34 0.67 8.97 -14.57
CA LEU A 34 1.10 8.52 -13.23
C LEU A 34 1.37 9.65 -12.23
N PRO A 35 1.95 10.80 -12.62
CA PRO A 35 2.10 11.92 -11.70
C PRO A 35 0.76 12.45 -11.15
N GLU A 36 -0.29 12.47 -11.97
CA GLU A 36 -1.63 12.89 -11.51
C GLU A 36 -2.23 11.86 -10.56
N ILE A 37 -2.09 10.56 -10.84
CA ILE A 37 -2.49 9.49 -9.89
C ILE A 37 -1.76 9.65 -8.56
N CYS A 38 -0.46 9.90 -8.56
CA CYS A 38 0.30 10.12 -7.33
C CYS A 38 -0.25 11.33 -6.54
N LYS A 39 -0.60 12.40 -7.22
CA LYS A 39 -1.17 13.60 -6.61
C LYS A 39 -2.55 13.31 -6.01
N GLU A 40 -3.45 12.66 -6.76
CA GLU A 40 -4.78 12.30 -6.29
C GLU A 40 -4.73 11.30 -5.12
N LEU A 41 -3.87 10.27 -5.20
CA LEU A 41 -3.66 9.29 -4.13
C LEU A 41 -3.13 9.96 -2.85
N ARG A 42 -2.21 10.92 -3.00
CA ARG A 42 -1.69 11.71 -1.87
C ARG A 42 -2.81 12.52 -1.21
N GLN A 43 -3.66 13.16 -2.00
CA GLN A 43 -4.80 13.92 -1.48
C GLN A 43 -5.82 13.02 -0.77
N ASP A 44 -6.08 11.83 -1.31
CA ASP A 44 -6.99 10.86 -0.70
C ASP A 44 -6.45 10.38 0.66
N ILE A 45 -5.15 10.04 0.75
CA ILE A 45 -4.49 9.69 2.01
C ILE A 45 -4.58 10.85 3.02
N ILE A 46 -4.29 12.08 2.59
CA ILE A 46 -4.37 13.27 3.46
C ILE A 46 -5.78 13.43 4.03
N LYS A 47 -6.78 13.36 3.17
CA LYS A 47 -8.19 13.47 3.55
C LYS A 47 -8.58 12.40 4.59
N GLU A 48 -8.28 11.15 4.30
CA GLU A 48 -8.66 10.03 5.16
C GLU A 48 -7.93 10.06 6.52
N VAL A 49 -6.62 10.32 6.53
CA VAL A 49 -5.83 10.35 7.77
C VAL A 49 -6.10 11.62 8.59
N SER A 50 -6.57 12.71 7.99
CA SER A 50 -7.03 13.89 8.72
C SER A 50 -8.25 13.62 9.59
N CYS A 51 -9.10 12.67 9.18
CA CYS A 51 -10.30 12.26 9.91
C CYS A 51 -10.07 11.04 10.81
N ASN A 52 -9.11 10.19 10.45
CA ASN A 52 -8.82 8.93 11.14
C ASN A 52 -7.33 8.86 11.52
N PRO A 53 -6.99 8.57 12.78
CA PRO A 53 -5.59 8.48 13.20
C PRO A 53 -4.84 7.41 12.40
N GLY A 54 -3.61 7.73 11.97
CA GLY A 54 -2.80 6.79 11.17
C GLY A 54 -1.36 7.24 10.99
N HIS A 55 -0.61 6.46 10.18
CA HIS A 55 0.77 6.73 9.84
C HIS A 55 0.85 7.68 8.62
N PHE A 56 0.81 8.97 8.89
CA PHE A 56 0.69 10.00 7.86
C PHE A 56 1.95 10.15 7.01
N ALA A 57 3.07 10.54 7.63
CA ALA A 57 4.31 10.87 6.93
C ALA A 57 4.87 9.67 6.13
N ALA A 58 4.89 8.48 6.73
CA ALA A 58 5.39 7.28 6.08
C ALA A 58 4.59 6.92 4.82
N SER A 59 3.26 7.03 4.89
CA SER A 59 2.39 6.73 3.75
C SER A 59 2.48 7.78 2.64
N LEU A 60 2.69 9.06 2.97
CA LEU A 60 2.91 10.11 1.98
C LEU A 60 4.27 9.98 1.28
N GLY A 61 5.30 9.52 2.00
CA GLY A 61 6.64 9.32 1.47
C GLY A 61 6.74 8.15 0.48
N THR A 62 5.77 7.25 0.45
CA THR A 62 5.77 6.06 -0.43
C THR A 62 4.74 6.11 -1.56
N VAL A 63 4.09 7.25 -1.79
CA VAL A 63 3.04 7.36 -2.83
C VAL A 63 3.57 7.01 -4.20
N GLU A 64 4.63 7.67 -4.67
CA GLU A 64 5.23 7.43 -5.98
C GLU A 64 5.78 6.02 -6.10
N LEU A 65 6.44 5.53 -5.06
CA LEU A 65 6.94 4.15 -5.00
C LEU A 65 5.80 3.15 -5.13
N THR A 66 4.70 3.36 -4.42
CA THR A 66 3.53 2.47 -4.44
C THR A 66 2.89 2.42 -5.83
N VAL A 67 2.69 3.60 -6.46
CA VAL A 67 2.16 3.69 -7.82
C VAL A 67 3.09 2.98 -8.80
N ALA A 68 4.41 3.24 -8.74
CA ALA A 68 5.39 2.61 -9.61
C ALA A 68 5.43 1.09 -9.43
N LEU A 69 5.41 0.58 -8.22
CA LEU A 69 5.41 -0.86 -7.94
C LEU A 69 4.18 -1.55 -8.55
N HIS A 70 2.98 -1.00 -8.34
CA HIS A 70 1.76 -1.58 -8.89
C HIS A 70 1.61 -1.38 -10.41
N TYR A 71 2.28 -0.40 -10.97
CA TYR A 71 2.33 -0.18 -12.42
C TYR A 71 3.27 -1.17 -13.13
N VAL A 72 4.45 -1.41 -12.54
CA VAL A 72 5.50 -2.25 -13.14
C VAL A 72 5.28 -3.73 -12.90
N PHE A 73 4.94 -4.12 -11.65
CA PHE A 73 4.79 -5.51 -11.26
C PHE A 73 3.35 -6.00 -11.42
N ASN A 74 3.19 -7.22 -11.90
CA ASN A 74 1.89 -7.85 -12.13
C ASN A 74 1.32 -8.45 -10.82
N THR A 75 0.98 -7.59 -9.87
CA THR A 75 0.33 -8.02 -8.62
C THR A 75 -1.12 -8.47 -8.87
N PRO A 76 -1.62 -9.51 -8.18
CA PRO A 76 -1.02 -10.23 -7.06
C PRO A 76 -0.10 -11.41 -7.47
N TYR A 77 0.13 -11.68 -8.76
CA TYR A 77 1.07 -12.71 -9.20
C TYR A 77 2.48 -12.41 -8.70
N ASP A 78 3.00 -11.23 -9.00
CA ASP A 78 4.19 -10.69 -8.33
C ASP A 78 3.86 -10.33 -6.89
N ARG A 79 4.82 -10.47 -5.99
CA ARG A 79 4.61 -10.31 -4.56
C ARG A 79 5.29 -9.04 -4.03
N ILE A 80 4.54 -8.22 -3.30
CA ILE A 80 5.07 -7.07 -2.59
C ILE A 80 4.94 -7.33 -1.09
N VAL A 81 6.07 -7.35 -0.38
CA VAL A 81 6.15 -7.52 1.07
C VAL A 81 6.48 -6.18 1.71
N TRP A 82 5.56 -5.66 2.50
CA TRP A 82 5.73 -4.39 3.21
C TRP A 82 6.34 -4.65 4.59
N ASP A 83 7.52 -4.07 4.89
CA ASP A 83 8.09 -4.15 6.23
C ASP A 83 7.28 -3.29 7.20
N VAL A 84 6.87 -3.83 8.34
CA VAL A 84 5.90 -3.25 9.28
C VAL A 84 4.51 -3.01 8.65
N GLY A 85 4.43 -2.37 7.49
CA GLY A 85 3.19 -2.08 6.78
C GLY A 85 2.56 -0.72 7.09
N HIS A 86 3.20 0.12 7.89
CA HIS A 86 2.72 1.46 8.24
C HIS A 86 2.73 2.45 7.07
N GLN A 87 3.50 2.17 6.03
CA GLN A 87 3.65 2.95 4.80
C GLN A 87 2.74 2.45 3.66
N ALA A 88 1.89 1.45 3.90
CA ALA A 88 1.13 0.74 2.86
C ALA A 88 -0.29 1.29 2.63
N TYR A 89 -0.59 2.54 2.99
CA TYR A 89 -1.94 3.08 2.79
C TYR A 89 -2.28 3.23 1.30
N GLY A 90 -1.33 3.73 0.50
CA GLY A 90 -1.50 3.80 -0.95
C GLY A 90 -1.73 2.42 -1.57
N HIS A 91 -1.01 1.40 -1.11
CA HIS A 91 -1.21 0.01 -1.51
C HIS A 91 -2.65 -0.44 -1.25
N LYS A 92 -3.20 -0.22 -0.05
CA LYS A 92 -4.58 -0.59 0.27
C LYS A 92 -5.60 0.12 -0.62
N ILE A 93 -5.40 1.42 -0.86
CA ILE A 93 -6.29 2.22 -1.71
C ILE A 93 -6.28 1.70 -3.14
N LEU A 94 -5.11 1.42 -3.71
CA LEU A 94 -4.95 0.94 -5.10
C LEU A 94 -5.33 -0.53 -5.29
N THR A 95 -5.55 -1.28 -4.21
CA THR A 95 -5.90 -2.72 -4.24
C THR A 95 -7.32 -2.99 -3.74
N GLY A 96 -8.27 -2.13 -4.11
CA GLY A 96 -9.70 -2.35 -3.93
C GLY A 96 -10.28 -1.95 -2.57
N ARG A 97 -9.49 -1.34 -1.67
CA ARG A 97 -9.96 -0.98 -0.32
C ARG A 97 -10.21 0.51 -0.13
N ARG A 98 -10.28 1.28 -1.21
CA ARG A 98 -10.45 2.72 -1.15
C ARG A 98 -11.76 3.13 -0.47
N GLU A 99 -12.88 2.55 -0.88
CA GLU A 99 -14.20 2.90 -0.31
C GLU A 99 -14.31 2.54 1.17
N THR A 100 -13.64 1.48 1.60
CA THR A 100 -13.62 1.03 2.99
C THR A 100 -12.48 1.63 3.81
N PHE A 101 -11.59 2.43 3.19
CA PHE A 101 -10.38 2.93 3.83
C PHE A 101 -10.67 3.83 5.05
N SER A 102 -11.81 4.53 5.05
CA SER A 102 -12.30 5.29 6.20
C SER A 102 -12.53 4.45 7.46
N THR A 103 -12.59 3.12 7.34
CA THR A 103 -12.71 2.17 8.45
C THR A 103 -11.36 1.63 8.93
N ASN A 104 -10.25 2.04 8.31
CA ASN A 104 -8.91 1.58 8.66
C ASN A 104 -8.63 1.81 10.16
N ARG A 105 -8.14 0.79 10.86
CA ARG A 105 -7.86 0.78 12.31
C ARG A 105 -9.10 0.90 13.22
N LYS A 106 -10.30 0.86 12.68
CA LYS A 106 -11.53 0.85 13.48
C LYS A 106 -11.98 -0.57 13.81
N PHE A 107 -12.74 -0.71 14.86
CA PHE A 107 -13.36 -1.99 15.21
C PHE A 107 -14.28 -2.47 14.08
N LYS A 108 -14.10 -3.70 13.63
CA LYS A 108 -14.76 -4.30 12.45
C LYS A 108 -14.48 -3.59 11.10
N GLY A 109 -13.52 -2.68 11.07
CA GLY A 109 -13.01 -2.09 9.84
C GLY A 109 -11.85 -2.89 9.26
N ILE A 110 -11.21 -2.33 8.22
CA ILE A 110 -10.02 -2.94 7.63
C ILE A 110 -8.83 -2.88 8.59
N ARG A 111 -7.93 -3.85 8.47
CA ARG A 111 -6.75 -3.98 9.32
C ARG A 111 -5.81 -2.77 9.17
N PRO A 112 -5.05 -2.42 10.23
CA PRO A 112 -4.10 -1.29 10.16
C PRO A 112 -2.95 -1.51 9.18
N PHE A 113 -2.56 -2.77 8.98
CA PHE A 113 -1.45 -3.20 8.12
C PHE A 113 -1.93 -4.26 7.12
N PRO A 114 -1.19 -4.49 6.02
CA PRO A 114 -1.47 -5.56 5.08
C PRO A 114 -1.57 -6.93 5.76
N SER A 115 -2.55 -7.73 5.35
CA SER A 115 -2.75 -9.09 5.85
C SER A 115 -3.43 -9.95 4.78
N PRO A 116 -2.93 -11.17 4.49
CA PRO A 116 -3.52 -12.09 3.50
C PRO A 116 -4.99 -12.45 3.75
N ASP A 117 -5.46 -12.33 4.99
CA ASP A 117 -6.88 -12.56 5.32
C ASP A 117 -7.79 -11.42 4.83
N GLU A 118 -7.22 -10.29 4.41
CA GLU A 118 -7.98 -9.11 4.00
C GLU A 118 -8.00 -8.93 2.47
N SER A 119 -6.91 -9.29 1.79
CA SER A 119 -6.78 -9.10 0.35
C SER A 119 -5.74 -10.06 -0.24
N ASP A 120 -6.01 -10.57 -1.45
CA ASP A 120 -5.05 -11.37 -2.23
C ASP A 120 -3.77 -10.60 -2.61
N TYR A 121 -3.83 -9.27 -2.59
CA TYR A 121 -2.68 -8.40 -2.80
C TYR A 121 -1.76 -8.29 -1.59
N ASP A 122 -2.23 -8.68 -0.41
CA ASP A 122 -1.47 -8.66 0.84
C ASP A 122 -0.75 -10.01 1.01
N THR A 123 0.51 -10.07 0.64
CA THR A 123 1.26 -11.33 0.54
C THR A 123 1.83 -11.83 1.86
N PHE A 124 1.85 -10.98 2.88
CA PHE A 124 2.44 -11.28 4.19
C PHE A 124 1.73 -10.51 5.30
N THR A 125 1.55 -11.14 6.46
CA THR A 125 1.00 -10.45 7.63
C THR A 125 2.05 -9.53 8.22
N CYS A 126 1.84 -8.22 8.05
CA CYS A 126 2.75 -7.17 8.49
C CYS A 126 2.54 -6.81 9.97
N GLY A 127 3.49 -6.06 10.54
CA GLY A 127 3.44 -5.54 11.91
C GLY A 127 4.80 -5.46 12.58
N HIS A 128 5.69 -6.41 12.32
CA HIS A 128 7.05 -6.43 12.85
C HIS A 128 8.06 -5.86 11.85
N ALA A 129 9.07 -5.16 12.35
CA ALA A 129 10.15 -4.62 11.55
C ALA A 129 11.20 -5.68 11.20
N SER A 130 11.93 -5.44 10.12
CA SER A 130 13.13 -6.17 9.70
C SER A 130 12.91 -7.58 9.15
N ASN A 131 11.68 -8.07 9.01
CA ASN A 131 11.38 -9.43 8.58
C ASN A 131 10.99 -9.53 7.09
N SER A 132 10.79 -8.41 6.42
CA SER A 132 10.31 -8.39 5.02
C SER A 132 11.31 -8.99 4.03
N ILE A 133 12.62 -8.77 4.23
CA ILE A 133 13.67 -9.32 3.38
C ILE A 133 13.70 -10.84 3.49
N SER A 134 13.70 -11.39 4.70
CA SER A 134 13.67 -12.85 4.94
C SER A 134 12.40 -13.48 4.38
N ALA A 135 11.24 -12.83 4.57
CA ALA A 135 9.97 -13.30 4.01
C ALA A 135 9.99 -13.29 2.47
N ALA A 136 10.47 -12.20 1.88
CA ALA A 136 10.58 -12.08 0.42
C ALA A 136 11.56 -13.10 -0.17
N LEU A 137 12.69 -13.33 0.48
CA LEU A 137 13.65 -14.36 0.08
C LEU A 137 13.01 -15.76 0.09
N GLY A 138 12.30 -16.10 1.17
CA GLY A 138 11.59 -17.38 1.25
C GLY A 138 10.55 -17.56 0.15
N MET A 139 9.80 -16.48 -0.18
CA MET A 139 8.83 -16.50 -1.29
C MET A 139 9.51 -16.65 -2.65
N ALA A 140 10.66 -15.98 -2.87
CA ALA A 140 11.42 -16.08 -4.12
C ALA A 140 11.97 -17.49 -4.31
N VAL A 141 12.57 -18.08 -3.28
CA VAL A 141 13.06 -19.48 -3.33
C VAL A 141 11.91 -20.46 -3.62
N ALA A 142 10.77 -20.26 -2.94
CA ALA A 142 9.59 -21.11 -3.19
C ALA A 142 9.05 -20.97 -4.63
N ALA A 143 9.11 -19.78 -5.21
CA ALA A 143 8.71 -19.53 -6.58
C ALA A 143 9.68 -20.25 -7.56
N GLU A 144 10.99 -20.19 -7.32
CA GLU A 144 11.99 -20.89 -8.11
C GLU A 144 11.79 -22.41 -8.08
N GLU A 145 11.60 -22.99 -6.90
CA GLU A 145 11.33 -24.44 -6.72
C GLU A 145 10.03 -24.88 -7.41
N LYS A 146 9.04 -24.01 -7.52
CA LYS A 146 7.80 -24.27 -8.27
C LYS A 146 7.94 -24.04 -9.77
N GLY A 147 9.08 -23.56 -10.25
CA GLY A 147 9.29 -23.21 -11.66
C GLY A 147 8.61 -21.92 -12.11
N GLU A 148 8.20 -21.06 -11.20
CA GLU A 148 7.56 -19.76 -11.45
C GLU A 148 8.63 -18.69 -11.75
N LYS A 149 9.39 -18.88 -12.83
CA LYS A 149 10.59 -18.09 -13.16
C LYS A 149 10.33 -16.61 -13.42
N ASP A 150 9.10 -16.26 -13.82
CA ASP A 150 8.72 -14.89 -14.16
C ASP A 150 8.09 -14.15 -12.95
N ARG A 151 8.04 -14.79 -11.78
CA ARG A 151 7.51 -14.16 -10.57
C ARG A 151 8.57 -13.31 -9.89
N HIS A 152 8.24 -12.06 -9.67
CA HIS A 152 9.05 -11.13 -8.89
C HIS A 152 8.56 -11.07 -7.44
N VAL A 153 9.49 -10.94 -6.51
CA VAL A 153 9.18 -10.70 -5.10
C VAL A 153 9.95 -9.47 -4.63
N VAL A 154 9.23 -8.46 -4.18
CA VAL A 154 9.76 -7.15 -3.81
C VAL A 154 9.53 -6.92 -2.32
N ALA A 155 10.59 -6.61 -1.57
CA ALA A 155 10.49 -6.15 -0.20
C ALA A 155 10.58 -4.62 -0.15
N VAL A 156 9.60 -3.98 0.48
CA VAL A 156 9.61 -2.54 0.76
C VAL A 156 9.94 -2.34 2.23
N ILE A 157 11.14 -1.87 2.51
CA ILE A 157 11.68 -1.75 3.85
C ILE A 157 12.20 -0.34 4.11
N GLY A 158 11.94 0.21 5.30
CA GLY A 158 12.52 1.47 5.74
C GLY A 158 13.97 1.29 6.22
N ASP A 159 14.76 2.35 6.10
CA ASP A 159 16.17 2.38 6.51
C ASP A 159 16.36 2.00 7.99
N GLY A 160 15.47 2.47 8.87
CA GLY A 160 15.49 2.10 10.28
C GLY A 160 15.28 0.61 10.53
N SER A 161 14.41 -0.03 9.75
CA SER A 161 14.16 -1.48 9.84
C SER A 161 15.35 -2.32 9.36
N MET A 162 16.20 -1.77 8.50
CA MET A 162 17.41 -2.46 8.04
C MET A 162 18.48 -2.62 9.14
N SER A 163 18.36 -1.93 10.27
CA SER A 163 19.27 -2.10 11.41
C SER A 163 18.95 -3.33 12.27
N GLY A 164 17.80 -3.97 12.05
CA GLY A 164 17.42 -5.18 12.80
C GLY A 164 18.10 -6.45 12.26
N GLY A 165 18.48 -7.36 13.16
CA GLY A 165 19.24 -8.56 12.83
C GLY A 165 18.52 -9.54 11.88
N LEU A 166 17.19 -9.46 11.77
CA LEU A 166 16.42 -10.30 10.84
C LEU A 166 16.51 -9.83 9.37
N ALA A 167 17.06 -8.64 9.12
CA ALA A 167 17.27 -8.12 7.78
C ALA A 167 18.49 -8.75 7.07
N PHE A 168 19.38 -9.44 7.82
CA PHE A 168 20.65 -9.99 7.34
C PHE A 168 20.73 -11.52 7.41
#